data_2bfb9d9d22281a52a86cb23bb933065e
#
_entry.id   2bfb9d9d22281a52a86cb23bb933065e
#
_cell.length_a   1.000
_cell.length_b   1.000
_cell.length_c   1.000
_cell.angle_alpha   90.00
_cell.angle_beta   90.00
_cell.angle_gamma   90.00
#
_symmetry.space_group_name_H-M   'P 1'
#
loop_
_entity.id
_entity.type
_entity.pdbx_description
1 polymer ?
#
loop_
_entity_poly.entity_id
_entity_poly.type
_entity_poly.pdbx_seq_one_letter_code
_entity_poly.pdbx_strand_id
1 'polypeptide(L)'
;MSRPELKVSLGIWALSAMVTRFVPAGYQPEAGAESTAEKVRRAVAGLDGIVDDYEFHYPQELSEENLDEVREALDGHGIYCICAGTHLNPRFGKGGLSSPDDATRDAALEEALRGVDFAASLGAHFILWPGVEGYNYPFQTSYAECWARFIDGVEAIARRCEAGGIKLFLEHKNSEPAMKIFMRNIGMCLHVIHTLRARGVTNVQVNMDWQHLLMNGEHLPEYAALLHAEGLLGHQHANSGWGTFDDDNMVGATAFMETLELALELRRADYGSRGERLGLDLYPYTEDQVAAVRRSVEQWRFIDSVAARIDEPALRAAQADKDAVRAYELVYAALGAPAPAPAPGA
;
A
#
# COMPACT_ATOMS: atom_id res chain seq x y z
N MET A 1 19.50 -20.42 -7.92
CA MET A 1 18.09 -20.71 -8.27
C MET A 1 17.46 -19.37 -8.60
N SER A 2 16.63 -19.28 -9.64
CA SER A 2 15.88 -18.05 -9.92
C SER A 2 14.92 -17.80 -8.76
N ARG A 3 14.84 -16.56 -8.29
CA ARG A 3 13.83 -16.12 -7.32
C ARG A 3 12.43 -16.40 -7.92
N PRO A 4 11.48 -16.94 -7.15
CA PRO A 4 10.11 -17.05 -7.63
C PRO A 4 9.55 -15.66 -7.96
N GLU A 5 8.66 -15.62 -8.94
CA GLU A 5 7.97 -14.37 -9.28
C GLU A 5 7.16 -13.88 -8.07
N LEU A 6 7.23 -12.58 -7.81
CA LEU A 6 6.48 -11.96 -6.72
C LEU A 6 4.99 -12.00 -7.08
N LYS A 7 4.20 -12.60 -6.22
CA LYS A 7 2.75 -12.65 -6.36
C LYS A 7 2.13 -11.26 -6.20
N VAL A 8 1.01 -11.04 -6.90
CA VAL A 8 0.33 -9.76 -6.98
C VAL A 8 -1.05 -9.86 -6.34
N SER A 9 -1.40 -8.87 -5.51
CA SER A 9 -2.77 -8.61 -5.08
C SER A 9 -3.31 -7.32 -5.69
N LEU A 10 -4.62 -7.19 -5.78
CA LEU A 10 -5.30 -6.03 -6.35
C LEU A 10 -6.36 -5.51 -5.38
N GLY A 11 -6.28 -4.23 -5.02
CA GLY A 11 -7.36 -3.50 -4.39
C GLY A 11 -8.55 -3.38 -5.35
N ILE A 12 -9.71 -3.94 -4.97
CA ILE A 12 -10.89 -3.97 -5.86
C ILE A 12 -11.42 -2.56 -6.15
N TRP A 13 -11.09 -1.59 -5.32
CA TRP A 13 -11.42 -0.17 -5.54
C TRP A 13 -10.85 0.39 -6.83
N ALA A 14 -9.78 -0.19 -7.39
CA ALA A 14 -9.25 0.15 -8.70
C ALA A 14 -10.27 0.00 -9.83
N LEU A 15 -11.36 -0.76 -9.60
CA LEU A 15 -12.45 -0.99 -10.54
C LEU A 15 -13.73 -0.22 -10.16
N SER A 16 -13.61 0.83 -9.36
CA SER A 16 -14.75 1.65 -8.90
C SER A 16 -15.05 2.81 -9.88
N ALA A 17 -16.00 3.68 -9.51
CA ALA A 17 -16.44 4.80 -10.35
C ALA A 17 -15.39 5.91 -10.54
N MET A 18 -14.28 5.90 -9.80
CA MET A 18 -13.24 6.94 -9.82
C MET A 18 -13.80 8.33 -9.49
N VAL A 19 -14.46 8.43 -8.35
CA VAL A 19 -15.11 9.65 -7.87
C VAL A 19 -14.09 10.63 -7.32
N THR A 20 -14.13 11.87 -7.74
CA THR A 20 -13.36 12.97 -7.12
C THR A 20 -14.28 14.11 -6.70
N ARG A 21 -13.79 15.03 -5.86
CA ARG A 21 -14.58 16.22 -5.45
C ARG A 21 -14.97 17.12 -6.62
N PHE A 22 -14.30 17.01 -7.78
CA PHE A 22 -14.61 17.81 -8.97
C PHE A 22 -15.40 17.01 -10.01
N VAL A 23 -15.38 15.69 -9.92
CA VAL A 23 -16.13 14.77 -10.80
C VAL A 23 -16.94 13.83 -9.90
N PRO A 24 -18.04 14.32 -9.28
CA PRO A 24 -18.79 13.55 -8.28
C PRO A 24 -19.51 12.32 -8.83
N ALA A 25 -19.72 12.24 -10.14
CA ALA A 25 -20.23 11.02 -10.78
C ALA A 25 -19.14 9.98 -11.04
N GLY A 26 -17.86 10.37 -10.86
CA GLY A 26 -16.71 9.56 -11.23
C GLY A 26 -16.34 9.66 -12.71
N TYR A 27 -15.11 9.30 -13.02
CA TYR A 27 -14.63 9.18 -14.41
C TYR A 27 -15.13 7.90 -15.09
N GLN A 28 -15.55 6.91 -14.30
CA GLN A 28 -16.03 5.58 -14.72
C GLN A 28 -17.43 5.33 -14.13
N PRO A 29 -18.45 6.14 -14.49
CA PRO A 29 -19.74 6.12 -13.79
C PRO A 29 -20.47 4.78 -13.89
N GLU A 30 -20.27 4.01 -14.95
CA GLU A 30 -20.86 2.67 -15.14
C GLU A 30 -20.36 1.70 -14.07
N ALA A 31 -19.08 1.79 -13.69
CA ALA A 31 -18.50 0.96 -12.63
C ALA A 31 -19.09 1.25 -11.24
N GLY A 32 -19.72 2.42 -11.07
CA GLY A 32 -20.41 2.79 -9.83
C GLY A 32 -21.72 2.01 -9.60
N ALA A 33 -22.28 1.43 -10.65
CA ALA A 33 -23.49 0.60 -10.58
C ALA A 33 -23.19 -0.89 -10.33
N GLU A 34 -21.94 -1.31 -10.51
CA GLU A 34 -21.51 -2.70 -10.30
C GLU A 34 -21.47 -3.06 -8.81
N SER A 35 -21.99 -4.23 -8.45
CA SER A 35 -21.73 -4.85 -7.15
C SER A 35 -20.25 -5.25 -7.02
N THR A 36 -19.79 -5.51 -5.82
CA THR A 36 -18.41 -6.01 -5.60
C THR A 36 -18.17 -7.31 -6.36
N ALA A 37 -19.10 -8.23 -6.38
CA ALA A 37 -18.97 -9.48 -7.12
C ALA A 37 -18.89 -9.27 -8.64
N GLU A 38 -19.62 -8.30 -9.20
CA GLU A 38 -19.52 -7.96 -10.63
C GLU A 38 -18.14 -7.37 -10.96
N LYS A 39 -17.61 -6.47 -10.13
CA LYS A 39 -16.22 -5.95 -10.26
C LYS A 39 -15.19 -7.08 -10.21
N VAL A 40 -15.34 -8.01 -9.26
CA VAL A 40 -14.44 -9.18 -9.13
C VAL A 40 -14.51 -10.06 -10.37
N ARG A 41 -15.71 -10.39 -10.89
CA ARG A 41 -15.86 -11.17 -12.14
C ARG A 41 -15.16 -10.48 -13.31
N ARG A 42 -15.28 -9.15 -13.42
CA ARG A 42 -14.62 -8.35 -14.46
C ARG A 42 -13.09 -8.38 -14.28
N ALA A 43 -12.60 -8.27 -13.05
CA ALA A 43 -11.18 -8.36 -12.74
C ALA A 43 -10.63 -9.76 -13.09
N VAL A 44 -11.25 -10.81 -12.59
CA VAL A 44 -10.84 -12.20 -12.85
C VAL A 44 -10.84 -12.50 -14.34
N ALA A 45 -11.93 -12.16 -15.07
CA ALA A 45 -12.00 -12.38 -16.51
C ALA A 45 -10.90 -11.67 -17.32
N GLY A 46 -10.44 -10.50 -16.86
CA GLY A 46 -9.42 -9.72 -17.56
C GLY A 46 -7.99 -9.91 -17.06
N LEU A 47 -7.79 -10.44 -15.85
CA LEU A 47 -6.49 -10.46 -15.15
C LEU A 47 -6.08 -11.87 -14.68
N ASP A 48 -6.80 -12.92 -15.11
CA ASP A 48 -6.40 -14.29 -14.80
C ASP A 48 -4.96 -14.58 -15.24
N GLY A 49 -4.21 -15.25 -14.35
CA GLY A 49 -2.76 -15.48 -14.54
C GLY A 49 -1.87 -14.23 -14.38
N ILE A 50 -2.44 -13.09 -13.96
CA ILE A 50 -1.72 -11.82 -13.74
C ILE A 50 -1.82 -11.37 -12.29
N VAL A 51 -3.03 -11.44 -11.71
CA VAL A 51 -3.32 -11.14 -10.30
C VAL A 51 -3.59 -12.46 -9.58
N ASP A 52 -2.98 -12.67 -8.42
CA ASP A 52 -3.12 -13.89 -7.63
C ASP A 52 -4.21 -13.77 -6.56
N ASP A 53 -4.31 -12.61 -5.92
CA ASP A 53 -5.17 -12.36 -4.78
C ASP A 53 -5.84 -10.99 -4.88
N TYR A 54 -6.85 -10.74 -4.04
CA TYR A 54 -7.60 -9.47 -4.00
C TYR A 54 -7.63 -8.87 -2.60
N GLU A 55 -7.89 -7.54 -2.51
CA GLU A 55 -8.00 -6.77 -1.29
C GLU A 55 -9.29 -5.97 -1.29
N PHE A 56 -9.91 -5.80 -0.11
CA PHE A 56 -11.24 -5.20 0.02
C PHE A 56 -11.36 -4.33 1.26
N HIS A 57 -12.12 -3.24 1.18
CA HIS A 57 -12.56 -2.49 2.35
C HIS A 57 -13.72 -3.18 3.06
N TYR A 58 -13.59 -3.31 4.38
CA TYR A 58 -14.66 -3.82 5.24
C TYR A 58 -15.37 -2.66 5.96
N PRO A 59 -16.68 -2.63 6.01
CA PRO A 59 -17.64 -3.57 5.41
C PRO A 59 -18.14 -3.18 4.01
N GLN A 60 -17.65 -2.08 3.42
CA GLN A 60 -18.27 -1.43 2.27
C GLN A 60 -18.13 -2.22 0.96
N GLU A 61 -17.01 -2.91 0.76
CA GLU A 61 -16.78 -3.72 -0.45
C GLU A 61 -16.99 -5.19 -0.17
N LEU A 62 -16.54 -5.67 0.98
CA LEU A 62 -16.69 -7.07 1.38
C LEU A 62 -17.09 -7.15 2.85
N SER A 63 -18.13 -7.93 3.11
CA SER A 63 -18.65 -8.22 4.45
C SER A 63 -19.28 -9.62 4.46
N GLU A 64 -19.81 -10.02 5.61
CA GLU A 64 -20.57 -11.26 5.78
C GLU A 64 -21.78 -11.34 4.86
N GLU A 65 -22.34 -10.17 4.44
CA GLU A 65 -23.57 -10.10 3.64
C GLU A 65 -23.36 -10.52 2.18
N ASN A 66 -22.17 -10.25 1.60
CA ASN A 66 -21.87 -10.52 0.19
C ASN A 66 -20.72 -11.52 -0.03
N LEU A 67 -20.19 -12.10 1.06
CA LEU A 67 -19.01 -12.96 1.00
C LEU A 67 -19.19 -14.17 0.05
N ASP A 68 -20.33 -14.82 0.10
CA ASP A 68 -20.56 -16.04 -0.71
C ASP A 68 -20.57 -15.69 -2.21
N GLU A 69 -21.21 -14.58 -2.59
CA GLU A 69 -21.25 -14.11 -3.98
C GLU A 69 -19.85 -13.69 -4.47
N VAL A 70 -19.09 -13.01 -3.62
CA VAL A 70 -17.72 -12.58 -3.95
C VAL A 70 -16.77 -13.80 -4.04
N ARG A 71 -16.92 -14.79 -3.18
CA ARG A 71 -16.14 -16.04 -3.28
C ARG A 71 -16.39 -16.80 -4.57
N GLU A 72 -17.64 -16.87 -5.01
CA GLU A 72 -17.98 -17.44 -6.31
C GLU A 72 -17.31 -16.66 -7.45
N ALA A 73 -17.36 -15.33 -7.37
CA ALA A 73 -16.75 -14.44 -8.36
C ALA A 73 -15.21 -14.53 -8.43
N LEU A 74 -14.56 -14.80 -7.30
CA LEU A 74 -13.11 -14.97 -7.20
C LEU A 74 -12.56 -16.19 -7.95
N ASP A 75 -13.38 -17.17 -8.25
CA ASP A 75 -13.03 -18.36 -9.05
C ASP A 75 -11.69 -19.03 -8.64
N GLY A 76 -11.48 -19.14 -7.34
CA GLY A 76 -10.28 -19.75 -6.75
C GLY A 76 -9.13 -18.79 -6.42
N HIS A 77 -9.22 -17.52 -6.76
CA HIS A 77 -8.28 -16.50 -6.29
C HIS A 77 -8.44 -16.25 -4.79
N GLY A 78 -7.35 -15.80 -4.12
CA GLY A 78 -7.34 -15.54 -2.69
C GLY A 78 -7.83 -14.14 -2.30
N ILE A 79 -8.05 -13.97 -1.00
CA ILE A 79 -8.20 -12.65 -0.36
C ILE A 79 -6.96 -12.44 0.49
N TYR A 80 -6.13 -11.45 0.14
CA TYR A 80 -4.86 -11.22 0.84
C TYR A 80 -4.99 -10.28 2.02
N CYS A 81 -5.67 -9.14 1.81
CA CYS A 81 -5.92 -8.17 2.87
C CYS A 81 -7.39 -7.73 2.92
N ILE A 82 -7.82 -7.46 4.14
CA ILE A 82 -9.02 -6.68 4.44
C ILE A 82 -8.56 -5.33 4.99
N CYS A 83 -9.06 -4.24 4.41
CA CYS A 83 -8.71 -2.88 4.77
C CYS A 83 -9.80 -2.28 5.66
N ALA A 84 -9.42 -1.52 6.69
CA ALA A 84 -10.38 -0.81 7.52
C ALA A 84 -11.10 0.27 6.70
N GLY A 85 -12.42 0.15 6.54
CA GLY A 85 -13.26 1.09 5.79
C GLY A 85 -13.75 2.30 6.58
N THR A 86 -13.15 2.62 7.73
CA THR A 86 -13.60 3.70 8.63
C THR A 86 -13.67 5.07 7.95
N HIS A 87 -12.80 5.34 6.99
CA HIS A 87 -12.78 6.59 6.21
C HIS A 87 -14.01 6.74 5.29
N LEU A 88 -14.65 5.65 4.92
CA LEU A 88 -15.88 5.64 4.10
C LEU A 88 -17.14 5.87 4.93
N ASN A 89 -17.06 5.83 6.27
CA ASN A 89 -18.19 6.02 7.15
C ASN A 89 -18.28 7.49 7.61
N PRO A 90 -19.33 8.24 7.20
CA PRO A 90 -19.49 9.66 7.56
C PRO A 90 -19.53 9.93 9.07
N ARG A 91 -19.89 8.94 9.88
CA ARG A 91 -19.89 9.04 11.34
C ARG A 91 -18.51 9.42 11.89
N PHE A 92 -17.44 8.98 11.23
CA PHE A 92 -16.07 9.20 11.66
C PHE A 92 -15.40 10.43 11.01
N GLY A 93 -16.14 11.26 10.32
CA GLY A 93 -15.60 12.45 9.65
C GLY A 93 -14.95 13.50 10.56
N LYS A 94 -15.08 13.36 11.90
CA LYS A 94 -14.40 14.18 12.91
C LYS A 94 -13.31 13.39 13.68
N GLY A 95 -12.85 12.28 13.14
CA GLY A 95 -11.98 11.30 13.77
C GLY A 95 -12.77 10.08 14.26
N GLY A 96 -12.16 8.91 14.14
CA GLY A 96 -12.64 7.64 14.66
C GLY A 96 -11.93 7.28 15.97
N LEU A 97 -10.82 6.55 15.88
CA LEU A 97 -10.02 6.09 17.04
C LEU A 97 -9.45 7.25 17.87
N SER A 98 -9.15 8.39 17.25
CA SER A 98 -8.63 9.59 17.91
C SER A 98 -9.72 10.51 18.46
N SER A 99 -11.00 10.22 18.21
CA SER A 99 -12.13 11.08 18.58
C SER A 99 -12.13 11.41 20.08
N PRO A 100 -12.42 12.66 20.47
CA PRO A 100 -12.68 13.03 21.87
C PRO A 100 -14.01 12.47 22.40
N ASP A 101 -14.96 12.15 21.50
CA ASP A 101 -16.25 11.57 21.86
C ASP A 101 -16.12 10.05 22.03
N ASP A 102 -16.39 9.56 23.24
CA ASP A 102 -16.24 8.14 23.60
C ASP A 102 -17.13 7.25 22.73
N ALA A 103 -18.38 7.63 22.48
CA ALA A 103 -19.31 6.81 21.69
C ALA A 103 -18.89 6.70 20.22
N THR A 104 -18.26 7.74 19.66
CA THR A 104 -17.70 7.69 18.31
C THR A 104 -16.46 6.80 18.28
N ARG A 105 -15.61 6.92 19.28
CA ARG A 105 -14.38 6.12 19.40
C ARG A 105 -14.67 4.63 19.58
N ASP A 106 -15.61 4.31 20.47
CA ASP A 106 -16.05 2.92 20.70
C ASP A 106 -16.62 2.31 19.41
N ALA A 107 -17.42 3.06 18.67
CA ALA A 107 -17.98 2.58 17.41
C ALA A 107 -16.93 2.38 16.32
N ALA A 108 -15.93 3.25 16.22
CA ALA A 108 -14.83 3.10 15.26
C ALA A 108 -13.97 1.86 15.60
N LEU A 109 -13.69 1.68 16.87
CA LEU A 109 -12.97 0.50 17.35
C LEU A 109 -13.78 -0.78 17.11
N GLU A 110 -15.07 -0.78 17.41
CA GLU A 110 -15.95 -1.93 17.17
C GLU A 110 -16.00 -2.31 15.69
N GLU A 111 -16.12 -1.32 14.77
CA GLU A 111 -16.11 -1.57 13.34
C GLU A 111 -14.78 -2.17 12.88
N ALA A 112 -13.65 -1.62 13.35
CA ALA A 112 -12.33 -2.15 13.05
C ALA A 112 -12.12 -3.58 13.58
N LEU A 113 -12.55 -3.85 14.82
CA LEU A 113 -12.42 -5.19 15.42
C LEU A 113 -13.27 -6.24 14.69
N ARG A 114 -14.47 -5.88 14.22
CA ARG A 114 -15.28 -6.77 13.36
C ARG A 114 -14.55 -7.06 12.05
N GLY A 115 -13.95 -6.04 11.44
CA GLY A 115 -13.12 -6.23 10.23
C GLY A 115 -11.92 -7.16 10.47
N VAL A 116 -11.27 -7.08 11.64
CA VAL A 116 -10.20 -8.01 12.02
C VAL A 116 -10.72 -9.44 12.17
N ASP A 117 -11.86 -9.63 12.86
CA ASP A 117 -12.46 -10.96 13.01
C ASP A 117 -12.85 -11.56 11.66
N PHE A 118 -13.39 -10.74 10.78
CA PHE A 118 -13.71 -11.12 9.42
C PHE A 118 -12.46 -11.51 8.63
N ALA A 119 -11.41 -10.68 8.64
CA ALA A 119 -10.13 -10.99 8.00
C ALA A 119 -9.53 -12.31 8.52
N ALA A 120 -9.51 -12.50 9.84
CA ALA A 120 -9.01 -13.73 10.46
C ALA A 120 -9.80 -14.97 10.02
N SER A 121 -11.13 -14.85 9.88
CA SER A 121 -11.99 -15.95 9.40
C SER A 121 -11.67 -16.39 7.96
N LEU A 122 -11.07 -15.48 7.18
CA LEU A 122 -10.66 -15.71 5.80
C LEU A 122 -9.18 -16.12 5.68
N GLY A 123 -8.41 -16.03 6.76
CA GLY A 123 -6.95 -16.18 6.73
C GLY A 123 -6.24 -15.00 6.05
N ALA A 124 -6.93 -13.87 5.88
CA ALA A 124 -6.39 -12.64 5.31
C ALA A 124 -5.72 -11.78 6.38
N HIS A 125 -4.82 -10.89 5.97
CA HIS A 125 -4.23 -9.89 6.85
C HIS A 125 -5.13 -8.65 6.96
N PHE A 126 -4.82 -7.74 7.89
CA PHE A 126 -5.62 -6.54 8.10
C PHE A 126 -4.78 -5.28 7.87
N ILE A 127 -5.27 -4.36 7.04
CA ILE A 127 -4.67 -3.04 6.82
C ILE A 127 -5.45 -2.00 7.61
N LEU A 128 -4.75 -1.17 8.38
CA LEU A 128 -5.28 0.04 8.99
C LEU A 128 -4.67 1.26 8.32
N TRP A 129 -5.48 1.94 7.52
CA TRP A 129 -5.21 3.25 6.96
C TRP A 129 -5.97 4.31 7.76
N PRO A 130 -5.29 5.30 8.40
CA PRO A 130 -5.89 6.21 9.36
C PRO A 130 -6.45 7.49 8.73
N GLY A 131 -7.06 7.45 7.57
CA GLY A 131 -7.45 8.62 6.78
C GLY A 131 -8.28 9.67 7.51
N VAL A 132 -9.15 9.28 8.45
CA VAL A 132 -9.97 10.20 9.25
C VAL A 132 -9.28 10.67 10.54
N GLU A 133 -8.14 10.07 10.90
CA GLU A 133 -7.43 10.34 12.14
C GLU A 133 -6.49 11.55 11.97
N GLY A 134 -7.00 12.74 12.23
CA GLY A 134 -6.21 13.95 12.00
C GLY A 134 -6.95 15.24 12.31
N TYR A 135 -6.54 16.30 11.62
CA TYR A 135 -7.12 17.64 11.80
C TYR A 135 -6.99 18.46 10.52
N ASN A 136 -7.87 19.48 10.39
CA ASN A 136 -7.91 20.36 9.23
C ASN A 136 -7.32 21.75 9.50
N TYR A 137 -7.34 22.22 10.76
CA TYR A 137 -6.89 23.56 11.13
C TYR A 137 -6.01 23.53 12.38
N PRO A 138 -5.04 24.45 12.51
CA PRO A 138 -4.36 24.70 13.78
C PRO A 138 -5.38 24.98 14.90
N PHE A 139 -5.08 24.57 16.12
CA PHE A 139 -5.94 24.68 17.33
C PHE A 139 -7.24 23.86 17.30
N GLN A 140 -7.45 23.02 16.30
CA GLN A 140 -8.67 22.22 16.18
C GLN A 140 -8.71 21.05 17.16
N THR A 141 -7.56 20.55 17.60
CA THR A 141 -7.49 19.34 18.41
C THR A 141 -6.40 19.41 19.50
N SER A 142 -6.57 18.60 20.55
CA SER A 142 -5.53 18.32 21.56
C SER A 142 -4.64 17.21 21.03
N TYR A 143 -3.47 17.55 20.48
CA TYR A 143 -2.58 16.59 19.81
C TYR A 143 -2.17 15.43 20.71
N ALA A 144 -1.75 15.72 21.95
CA ALA A 144 -1.28 14.69 22.86
C ALA A 144 -2.39 13.67 23.21
N GLU A 145 -3.60 14.16 23.47
CA GLU A 145 -4.74 13.28 23.78
C GLU A 145 -5.18 12.47 22.56
N CYS A 146 -5.24 13.08 21.37
CA CYS A 146 -5.61 12.38 20.15
C CYS A 146 -4.61 11.28 19.80
N TRP A 147 -3.31 11.55 19.94
CA TRP A 147 -2.26 10.56 19.75
C TRP A 147 -2.38 9.40 20.74
N ALA A 148 -2.63 9.69 22.03
CA ALA A 148 -2.80 8.66 23.03
C ALA A 148 -4.00 7.74 22.70
N ARG A 149 -5.16 8.33 22.39
CA ARG A 149 -6.37 7.59 21.99
C ARG A 149 -6.14 6.76 20.74
N PHE A 150 -5.50 7.34 19.71
CA PHE A 150 -5.18 6.64 18.47
C PHE A 150 -4.29 5.43 18.72
N ILE A 151 -3.19 5.59 19.47
CA ILE A 151 -2.26 4.48 19.78
C ILE A 151 -2.98 3.39 20.59
N ASP A 152 -3.82 3.75 21.55
CA ASP A 152 -4.58 2.77 22.35
C ASP A 152 -5.57 1.99 21.46
N GLY A 153 -6.23 2.66 20.50
CA GLY A 153 -7.10 2.01 19.51
C GLY A 153 -6.32 1.06 18.60
N VAL A 154 -5.16 1.50 18.09
CA VAL A 154 -4.28 0.65 17.25
C VAL A 154 -3.76 -0.55 18.04
N GLU A 155 -3.43 -0.39 19.34
CA GLU A 155 -3.04 -1.51 20.20
C GLU A 155 -4.15 -2.55 20.31
N ALA A 156 -5.39 -2.14 20.54
CA ALA A 156 -6.53 -3.06 20.65
C ALA A 156 -6.74 -3.85 19.34
N ILE A 157 -6.64 -3.18 18.19
CA ILE A 157 -6.72 -3.80 16.86
C ILE A 157 -5.56 -4.80 16.66
N ALA A 158 -4.32 -4.40 16.98
CA ALA A 158 -3.15 -5.25 16.83
C ALA A 158 -3.22 -6.53 17.69
N ARG A 159 -3.66 -6.41 18.95
CA ARG A 159 -3.88 -7.58 19.83
C ARG A 159 -4.98 -8.50 19.30
N ARG A 160 -6.03 -7.93 18.67
CA ARG A 160 -7.07 -8.75 18.04
C ARG A 160 -6.53 -9.49 16.81
N CYS A 161 -5.71 -8.84 15.98
CA CYS A 161 -5.01 -9.49 14.87
C CYS A 161 -4.09 -10.63 15.36
N GLU A 162 -3.33 -10.40 16.45
CA GLU A 162 -2.47 -11.43 17.04
C GLU A 162 -3.29 -12.64 17.52
N ALA A 163 -4.40 -12.40 18.20
CA ALA A 163 -5.32 -13.46 18.64
C ALA A 163 -5.93 -14.23 17.46
N GLY A 164 -6.18 -13.56 16.33
CA GLY A 164 -6.66 -14.15 15.07
C GLY A 164 -5.57 -14.83 14.24
N GLY A 165 -4.30 -14.76 14.65
CA GLY A 165 -3.17 -15.34 13.92
C GLY A 165 -2.83 -14.60 12.62
N ILE A 166 -3.23 -13.35 12.47
CA ILE A 166 -2.99 -12.50 11.30
C ILE A 166 -2.10 -11.31 11.66
N LYS A 167 -1.53 -10.67 10.64
CA LYS A 167 -0.74 -9.43 10.79
C LYS A 167 -1.63 -8.20 10.71
N LEU A 168 -1.23 -7.15 11.44
CA LEU A 168 -1.69 -5.79 11.21
C LEU A 168 -0.67 -5.07 10.36
N PHE A 169 -1.09 -4.52 9.24
CA PHE A 169 -0.31 -3.59 8.43
C PHE A 169 -0.78 -2.16 8.67
N LEU A 170 0.13 -1.28 9.10
CA LEU A 170 -0.14 0.15 9.22
C LEU A 170 0.28 0.85 7.93
N GLU A 171 -0.64 1.63 7.39
CA GLU A 171 -0.39 2.42 6.19
C GLU A 171 -0.46 3.90 6.55
N HIS A 172 0.62 4.63 6.31
CA HIS A 172 0.66 6.07 6.57
C HIS A 172 0.24 6.87 5.32
N LYS A 173 -0.31 8.06 5.54
CA LYS A 173 -0.61 9.04 4.50
C LYS A 173 -0.52 10.46 5.07
N ASN A 174 -0.08 11.42 4.26
CA ASN A 174 0.11 12.79 4.75
C ASN A 174 -1.20 13.56 4.94
N SER A 175 -2.21 13.32 4.10
CA SER A 175 -3.49 14.05 4.05
C SER A 175 -4.57 13.24 3.35
N GLU A 176 -5.80 13.73 3.39
CA GLU A 176 -7.03 13.16 2.83
C GLU A 176 -7.52 11.89 3.54
N PRO A 177 -8.80 11.90 3.98
CA PRO A 177 -9.71 13.06 3.99
C PRO A 177 -9.35 14.13 5.02
N ALA A 178 -8.64 13.82 6.11
CA ALA A 178 -8.10 14.84 7.01
C ALA A 178 -6.94 15.61 6.33
N MET A 179 -6.88 16.94 6.50
CA MET A 179 -5.83 17.76 5.89
C MET A 179 -4.44 17.46 6.45
N LYS A 180 -4.37 16.96 7.68
CA LYS A 180 -3.16 16.46 8.34
C LYS A 180 -3.53 15.19 9.10
N ILE A 181 -3.15 14.05 8.58
CA ILE A 181 -3.32 12.75 9.25
C ILE A 181 -2.27 12.63 10.36
N PHE A 182 -2.59 11.99 11.47
CA PHE A 182 -1.66 11.81 12.58
C PHE A 182 -0.44 10.97 12.17
N MET A 183 -0.66 9.80 11.64
CA MET A 183 0.39 8.91 11.16
C MET A 183 0.72 9.22 9.68
N ARG A 184 1.34 10.39 9.42
CA ARG A 184 1.47 10.93 8.06
C ARG A 184 2.80 10.66 7.35
N ASN A 185 3.76 10.03 8.02
CA ASN A 185 5.04 9.68 7.45
C ASN A 185 5.61 8.43 8.13
N ILE A 186 6.67 7.86 7.54
CA ILE A 186 7.27 6.63 8.07
C ILE A 186 7.77 6.79 9.51
N GLY A 187 8.36 7.93 9.87
CA GLY A 187 8.84 8.17 11.23
C GLY A 187 7.74 8.15 12.27
N MET A 188 6.57 8.71 11.94
CA MET A 188 5.38 8.63 12.81
C MET A 188 4.79 7.22 12.86
N CYS A 189 4.81 6.49 11.75
CA CYS A 189 4.43 5.08 11.71
C CYS A 189 5.33 4.24 12.61
N LEU A 190 6.65 4.42 12.50
CA LEU A 190 7.63 3.75 13.36
C LEU A 190 7.44 4.11 14.84
N HIS A 191 7.09 5.38 15.15
CA HIS A 191 6.76 5.78 16.53
C HIS A 191 5.60 4.96 17.09
N VAL A 192 4.53 4.77 16.33
CA VAL A 192 3.40 3.91 16.72
C VAL A 192 3.88 2.48 16.95
N ILE A 193 4.56 1.89 15.98
CA ILE A 193 5.01 0.50 16.06
C ILE A 193 5.98 0.27 17.23
N HIS A 194 6.94 1.16 17.46
CA HIS A 194 7.87 1.04 18.58
C HIS A 194 7.16 1.20 19.93
N THR A 195 6.14 2.07 20.00
CA THR A 195 5.31 2.18 21.20
C THR A 195 4.55 0.89 21.47
N LEU A 196 3.98 0.27 20.44
CA LEU A 196 3.29 -1.02 20.55
C LEU A 196 4.25 -2.15 20.93
N ARG A 197 5.45 -2.20 20.34
CA ARG A 197 6.50 -3.17 20.71
C ARG A 197 6.90 -3.04 22.19
N ALA A 198 7.02 -1.80 22.71
CA ALA A 198 7.30 -1.56 24.12
C ALA A 198 6.16 -2.03 25.04
N ARG A 199 4.93 -2.13 24.52
CA ARG A 199 3.75 -2.69 25.19
C ARG A 199 3.58 -4.20 24.95
N GLY A 200 4.56 -4.86 24.28
CA GLY A 200 4.55 -6.30 24.04
C GLY A 200 3.75 -6.75 22.81
N VAL A 201 3.41 -5.85 21.89
CA VAL A 201 2.73 -6.17 20.63
C VAL A 201 3.77 -6.22 19.49
N THR A 202 3.85 -7.36 18.78
CA THR A 202 4.94 -7.59 17.81
C THR A 202 4.47 -7.99 16.39
N ASN A 203 3.18 -8.18 16.19
CA ASN A 203 2.58 -8.61 14.92
C ASN A 203 2.24 -7.46 13.96
N VAL A 204 2.76 -6.25 14.22
CA VAL A 204 2.51 -5.05 13.42
C VAL A 204 3.67 -4.81 12.47
N GLN A 205 3.37 -4.63 11.20
CA GLN A 205 4.31 -4.25 10.14
C GLN A 205 3.74 -3.07 9.34
N VAL A 206 4.51 -2.56 8.40
CA VAL A 206 4.08 -1.44 7.54
C VAL A 206 3.50 -2.00 6.23
N ASN A 207 2.37 -1.44 5.80
CA ASN A 207 2.02 -1.38 4.39
C ASN A 207 2.66 -0.13 3.82
N MET A 208 3.57 -0.30 2.88
CA MET A 208 4.30 0.79 2.26
C MET A 208 3.58 1.20 0.97
N ASP A 209 2.74 2.23 1.05
CA ASP A 209 2.13 2.83 -0.13
C ASP A 209 3.13 3.81 -0.78
N TRP A 210 3.44 3.58 -2.06
CA TRP A 210 4.50 4.30 -2.72
C TRP A 210 4.13 5.76 -3.00
N GLN A 211 2.90 6.02 -3.42
CA GLN A 211 2.45 7.39 -3.67
C GLN A 211 2.39 8.21 -2.39
N HIS A 212 2.00 7.60 -1.26
CA HIS A 212 1.99 8.28 0.03
C HIS A 212 3.39 8.75 0.46
N LEU A 213 4.43 7.96 0.16
CA LEU A 213 5.81 8.37 0.39
C LEU A 213 6.22 9.50 -0.55
N LEU A 214 5.94 9.36 -1.86
CA LEU A 214 6.27 10.39 -2.87
C LEU A 214 5.62 11.73 -2.52
N MET A 215 4.34 11.74 -2.12
CA MET A 215 3.62 12.93 -1.66
C MET A 215 4.26 13.61 -0.45
N ASN A 216 4.99 12.86 0.34
CA ASN A 216 5.64 13.36 1.55
C ASN A 216 7.11 13.72 1.32
N GLY A 217 7.63 13.51 0.10
CA GLY A 217 9.03 13.72 -0.25
C GLY A 217 9.96 12.70 0.39
N GLU A 218 9.45 11.52 0.70
CA GLU A 218 10.19 10.40 1.27
C GLU A 218 10.74 9.50 0.14
N HIS A 219 11.92 8.94 0.33
CA HIS A 219 12.61 8.16 -0.70
C HIS A 219 12.29 6.67 -0.57
N LEU A 220 11.60 6.09 -1.56
CA LEU A 220 11.05 4.73 -1.51
C LEU A 220 12.08 3.64 -1.15
N PRO A 221 13.24 3.53 -1.83
CA PRO A 221 14.20 2.47 -1.56
C PRO A 221 14.88 2.59 -0.19
N GLU A 222 15.13 3.82 0.29
CA GLU A 222 15.70 4.04 1.62
C GLU A 222 14.78 3.52 2.72
N TYR A 223 13.46 3.77 2.60
CA TYR A 223 12.49 3.28 3.58
C TYR A 223 12.27 1.78 3.50
N ALA A 224 12.27 1.20 2.30
CA ALA A 224 12.22 -0.25 2.15
C ALA A 224 13.41 -0.93 2.86
N ALA A 225 14.62 -0.38 2.71
CA ALA A 225 15.81 -0.88 3.38
C ALA A 225 15.73 -0.72 4.91
N LEU A 226 15.27 0.44 5.41
CA LEU A 226 15.06 0.69 6.83
C LEU A 226 14.03 -0.27 7.43
N LEU A 227 12.87 -0.42 6.80
CA LEU A 227 11.82 -1.32 7.25
C LEU A 227 12.26 -2.79 7.22
N HIS A 228 13.04 -3.18 6.21
CA HIS A 228 13.63 -4.50 6.15
C HIS A 228 14.58 -4.76 7.32
N ALA A 229 15.47 -3.82 7.62
CA ALA A 229 16.43 -3.95 8.72
C ALA A 229 15.75 -4.10 10.09
N GLU A 230 14.58 -3.50 10.28
CA GLU A 230 13.78 -3.61 11.50
C GLU A 230 12.78 -4.80 11.51
N GLY A 231 12.69 -5.56 10.40
CA GLY A 231 11.71 -6.63 10.23
C GLY A 231 10.26 -6.12 10.11
N LEU A 232 10.10 -4.89 9.62
CA LEU A 232 8.82 -4.19 9.50
C LEU A 232 8.31 -4.06 8.06
N LEU A 233 9.07 -4.49 7.06
CA LEU A 233 8.66 -4.50 5.66
C LEU A 233 7.58 -5.58 5.48
N GLY A 234 6.30 -5.19 5.56
CA GLY A 234 5.17 -6.10 5.60
C GLY A 234 4.48 -6.25 4.25
N HIS A 235 3.82 -5.21 3.79
CA HIS A 235 3.07 -5.17 2.55
C HIS A 235 3.49 -3.98 1.69
N GLN A 236 3.14 -4.01 0.42
CA GLN A 236 3.37 -2.92 -0.52
C GLN A 236 2.05 -2.54 -1.17
N HIS A 237 1.69 -1.27 -1.18
CA HIS A 237 0.73 -0.72 -2.13
C HIS A 237 1.51 -0.03 -3.25
N ALA A 238 1.53 -0.70 -4.40
CA ALA A 238 2.34 -0.32 -5.55
C ALA A 238 1.53 0.53 -6.53
N ASN A 239 2.04 1.70 -6.78
CA ASN A 239 1.48 2.71 -7.66
C ASN A 239 2.60 3.64 -8.15
N SER A 240 2.29 4.78 -8.65
CA SER A 240 3.18 5.93 -8.84
C SER A 240 2.34 7.20 -8.95
N GLY A 241 2.99 8.36 -8.90
CA GLY A 241 2.27 9.62 -9.01
C GLY A 241 3.19 10.81 -9.10
N TRP A 242 2.58 12.01 -9.18
CA TRP A 242 3.30 13.27 -9.31
C TRP A 242 3.73 13.86 -7.98
N GLY A 243 3.41 13.19 -6.84
CA GLY A 243 3.79 13.64 -5.50
C GLY A 243 2.99 14.85 -4.97
N THR A 244 1.90 15.25 -5.62
CA THR A 244 1.11 16.43 -5.24
C THR A 244 -0.21 16.09 -4.55
N PHE A 245 -0.83 14.99 -4.89
CA PHE A 245 -2.03 14.41 -4.29
C PHE A 245 -2.01 12.89 -4.56
N ASP A 246 -2.97 12.19 -4.02
CA ASP A 246 -3.08 10.74 -4.15
C ASP A 246 -3.67 10.39 -5.52
N ASP A 247 -2.78 10.31 -6.49
CA ASP A 247 -3.18 10.10 -7.88
C ASP A 247 -3.04 8.63 -8.34
N ASP A 248 -2.43 7.76 -7.57
CA ASP A 248 -2.39 6.30 -7.73
C ASP A 248 -2.30 5.82 -9.18
N ASN A 249 -1.35 6.40 -9.91
CA ASN A 249 -1.11 6.06 -11.31
C ASN A 249 -0.48 4.67 -11.46
N MET A 250 -0.47 4.18 -12.69
CA MET A 250 0.15 2.90 -13.03
C MET A 250 1.60 2.82 -12.53
N VAL A 251 1.98 1.67 -11.99
CA VAL A 251 3.29 1.41 -11.39
C VAL A 251 4.45 1.87 -12.26
N GLY A 252 5.31 2.72 -11.71
CA GLY A 252 6.51 3.22 -12.39
C GLY A 252 6.25 4.16 -13.57
N ALA A 253 5.01 4.62 -13.78
CA ALA A 253 4.67 5.50 -14.90
C ALA A 253 5.29 6.90 -14.77
N THR A 254 5.39 7.43 -13.55
CA THR A 254 5.93 8.76 -13.25
C THR A 254 7.25 8.73 -12.49
N ALA A 255 7.44 7.79 -11.58
CA ALA A 255 8.62 7.66 -10.71
C ALA A 255 9.49 6.44 -11.11
N PHE A 256 9.80 6.27 -12.39
CA PHE A 256 10.45 5.06 -12.90
C PHE A 256 11.78 4.73 -12.24
N MET A 257 12.70 5.70 -12.13
CA MET A 257 14.05 5.44 -11.56
C MET A 257 13.98 5.10 -10.09
N GLU A 258 13.11 5.75 -9.35
CA GLU A 258 12.89 5.49 -7.93
C GLU A 258 12.23 4.12 -7.71
N THR A 259 11.26 3.76 -8.56
CA THR A 259 10.66 2.41 -8.57
C THR A 259 11.69 1.33 -8.93
N LEU A 260 12.63 1.62 -9.84
CA LEU A 260 13.70 0.68 -10.21
C LEU A 260 14.67 0.46 -9.03
N GLU A 261 15.04 1.52 -8.33
CA GLU A 261 15.88 1.42 -7.14
C GLU A 261 15.16 0.68 -6.02
N LEU A 262 13.86 0.95 -5.81
CA LEU A 262 13.01 0.19 -4.90
C LEU A 262 12.97 -1.31 -5.24
N ALA A 263 12.82 -1.66 -6.52
CA ALA A 263 12.83 -3.06 -6.95
C ALA A 263 14.15 -3.75 -6.58
N LEU A 264 15.28 -3.05 -6.68
CA LEU A 264 16.57 -3.57 -6.25
C LEU A 264 16.60 -3.81 -4.72
N GLU A 265 16.08 -2.87 -3.91
CA GLU A 265 16.01 -3.05 -2.44
C GLU A 265 15.05 -4.17 -2.03
N LEU A 266 13.90 -4.32 -2.70
CA LEU A 266 12.99 -5.43 -2.46
C LEU A 266 13.63 -6.79 -2.82
N ARG A 267 14.49 -6.82 -3.85
CA ARG A 267 15.29 -8.01 -4.16
C ARG A 267 16.34 -8.31 -3.10
N ARG A 268 17.03 -7.30 -2.59
CA ARG A 268 17.99 -7.41 -1.47
C ARG A 268 17.34 -7.91 -0.20
N ALA A 269 16.10 -7.51 0.05
CA ALA A 269 15.29 -7.95 1.18
C ALA A 269 14.69 -9.35 1.02
N ASP A 270 14.87 -10.00 -0.14
CA ASP A 270 14.20 -11.26 -0.51
C ASP A 270 12.66 -11.17 -0.30
N TYR A 271 12.09 -10.00 -0.61
CA TYR A 271 10.66 -9.71 -0.44
C TYR A 271 9.83 -10.64 -1.34
N GLY A 272 8.79 -11.24 -0.79
CA GLY A 272 7.95 -12.27 -1.42
C GLY A 272 8.28 -13.71 -0.99
N SER A 273 9.47 -13.94 -0.37
CA SER A 273 9.90 -15.28 0.04
C SER A 273 9.08 -15.86 1.20
N ARG A 274 8.40 -15.03 1.97
CA ARG A 274 7.57 -15.42 3.12
C ARG A 274 6.07 -15.27 2.84
N GLY A 275 5.69 -15.17 1.57
CA GLY A 275 4.31 -15.06 1.15
C GLY A 275 3.80 -13.62 1.04
N GLU A 276 4.70 -12.64 1.08
CA GLU A 276 4.34 -11.24 0.83
C GLU A 276 3.82 -11.06 -0.61
N ARG A 277 3.03 -10.02 -0.83
CA ARG A 277 2.46 -9.64 -2.13
C ARG A 277 2.92 -8.24 -2.54
N LEU A 278 2.87 -8.00 -3.85
CA LEU A 278 2.81 -6.66 -4.40
C LEU A 278 1.33 -6.31 -4.55
N GLY A 279 0.77 -5.55 -3.61
CA GLY A 279 -0.58 -5.03 -3.71
C GLY A 279 -0.61 -3.88 -4.71
N LEU A 280 -1.58 -3.88 -5.60
CA LEU A 280 -1.81 -2.77 -6.51
C LEU A 280 -2.90 -1.88 -5.91
N ASP A 281 -2.51 -0.66 -5.54
CA ASP A 281 -3.41 0.42 -5.16
C ASP A 281 -3.43 1.43 -6.30
N LEU A 282 -4.47 1.36 -7.14
CA LEU A 282 -4.55 2.13 -8.36
C LEU A 282 -5.87 2.89 -8.45
N TYR A 283 -5.80 4.06 -9.10
CA TYR A 283 -6.96 4.88 -9.39
C TYR A 283 -6.98 5.27 -10.89
N PRO A 284 -7.39 4.33 -11.79
CA PRO A 284 -7.44 4.60 -13.23
C PRO A 284 -8.55 5.60 -13.57
N TYR A 285 -8.20 6.84 -13.89
CA TYR A 285 -9.17 7.92 -14.10
C TYR A 285 -9.94 7.77 -15.41
N THR A 286 -9.23 7.80 -16.53
CA THR A 286 -9.82 7.80 -17.89
C THR A 286 -9.46 6.56 -18.68
N GLU A 287 -8.52 5.78 -18.19
CA GLU A 287 -8.03 4.55 -18.79
C GLU A 287 -9.02 3.40 -18.55
N ASP A 288 -8.99 2.40 -19.42
CA ASP A 288 -9.62 1.12 -19.11
C ASP A 288 -8.98 0.52 -17.85
N GLN A 289 -9.79 0.27 -16.84
CA GLN A 289 -9.35 -0.14 -15.51
C GLN A 289 -8.57 -1.46 -15.53
N VAL A 290 -9.07 -2.45 -16.27
CA VAL A 290 -8.41 -3.76 -16.38
C VAL A 290 -7.09 -3.64 -17.16
N ALA A 291 -7.08 -2.84 -18.21
CA ALA A 291 -5.85 -2.58 -18.99
C ALA A 291 -4.81 -1.82 -18.17
N ALA A 292 -5.21 -0.88 -17.31
CA ALA A 292 -4.30 -0.14 -16.43
C ALA A 292 -3.66 -1.06 -15.37
N VAL A 293 -4.45 -1.97 -14.77
CA VAL A 293 -3.93 -2.99 -13.84
C VAL A 293 -2.93 -3.91 -14.55
N ARG A 294 -3.31 -4.45 -15.72
CA ARG A 294 -2.43 -5.31 -16.53
C ARG A 294 -1.12 -4.59 -16.86
N ARG A 295 -1.20 -3.33 -17.29
CA ARG A 295 -0.02 -2.51 -17.61
C ARG A 295 0.86 -2.30 -16.40
N SER A 296 0.30 -2.08 -15.22
CA SER A 296 1.05 -1.92 -13.97
C SER A 296 1.85 -3.16 -13.62
N VAL A 297 1.26 -4.36 -13.75
CA VAL A 297 1.97 -5.62 -13.51
C VAL A 297 3.08 -5.84 -14.55
N GLU A 298 2.82 -5.58 -15.84
CA GLU A 298 3.83 -5.69 -16.91
C GLU A 298 4.99 -4.71 -16.68
N GLN A 299 4.71 -3.48 -16.26
CA GLN A 299 5.74 -2.49 -15.92
C GLN A 299 6.56 -2.93 -14.72
N TRP A 300 5.92 -3.41 -13.66
CA TRP A 300 6.63 -3.97 -12.51
C TRP A 300 7.55 -5.13 -12.91
N ARG A 301 7.03 -6.11 -13.66
CA ARG A 301 7.83 -7.25 -14.15
C ARG A 301 9.04 -6.79 -14.98
N PHE A 302 8.85 -5.79 -15.83
CA PHE A 302 9.95 -5.19 -16.57
C PHE A 302 10.98 -4.54 -15.63
N ILE A 303 10.54 -3.69 -14.70
CA ILE A 303 11.40 -2.98 -13.74
C ILE A 303 12.17 -3.99 -12.86
N ASP A 304 11.50 -5.00 -12.31
CA ASP A 304 12.15 -6.06 -11.52
C ASP A 304 13.17 -6.84 -12.37
N SER A 305 12.89 -7.09 -13.65
CA SER A 305 13.83 -7.73 -14.57
C SER A 305 15.07 -6.88 -14.86
N VAL A 306 14.93 -5.55 -14.90
CA VAL A 306 16.06 -4.61 -15.00
C VAL A 306 16.89 -4.65 -13.73
N ALA A 307 16.25 -4.55 -12.57
CA ALA A 307 16.93 -4.64 -11.26
C ALA A 307 17.75 -5.94 -11.15
N ALA A 308 17.20 -7.05 -11.65
CA ALA A 308 17.90 -8.34 -11.67
C ALA A 308 19.16 -8.40 -12.54
N ARG A 309 19.29 -7.50 -13.52
CA ARG A 309 20.45 -7.43 -14.42
C ARG A 309 21.54 -6.46 -13.98
N ILE A 310 21.27 -5.67 -12.93
CA ILE A 310 22.28 -4.75 -12.39
C ILE A 310 23.45 -5.60 -11.82
N ASP A 311 24.69 -5.24 -12.17
CA ASP A 311 25.90 -5.82 -11.59
C ASP A 311 26.04 -5.34 -10.12
N GLU A 312 25.45 -6.11 -9.21
CA GLU A 312 25.39 -5.77 -7.80
C GLU A 312 26.76 -5.60 -7.14
N PRO A 313 27.79 -6.44 -7.37
CA PRO A 313 29.14 -6.22 -6.85
C PRO A 313 29.73 -4.90 -7.35
N ALA A 314 29.62 -4.60 -8.63
CA ALA A 314 30.14 -3.34 -9.19
C ALA A 314 29.37 -2.12 -8.66
N LEU A 315 28.04 -2.23 -8.50
CA LEU A 315 27.22 -1.17 -7.92
C LEU A 315 27.61 -0.90 -6.46
N ARG A 316 27.82 -1.93 -5.64
CA ARG A 316 28.28 -1.77 -4.26
C ARG A 316 29.65 -1.09 -4.16
N ALA A 317 30.58 -1.39 -5.08
CA ALA A 317 31.87 -0.70 -5.15
C ALA A 317 31.68 0.79 -5.46
N ALA A 318 30.88 1.12 -6.47
CA ALA A 318 30.56 2.52 -6.82
C ALA A 318 29.90 3.26 -5.64
N GLN A 319 28.98 2.61 -4.93
CA GLN A 319 28.31 3.17 -3.75
C GLN A 319 29.29 3.42 -2.59
N ALA A 320 30.25 2.52 -2.36
CA ALA A 320 31.28 2.69 -1.33
C ALA A 320 32.18 3.91 -1.64
N ASP A 321 32.50 4.12 -2.90
CA ASP A 321 33.28 5.24 -3.39
C ASP A 321 32.46 6.55 -3.57
N LYS A 322 31.14 6.50 -3.35
CA LYS A 322 30.19 7.59 -3.65
C LYS A 322 30.24 8.04 -5.12
N ASP A 323 30.61 7.13 -6.02
CA ASP A 323 30.68 7.37 -7.46
C ASP A 323 29.30 7.20 -8.10
N ALA A 324 28.52 8.27 -8.07
CA ALA A 324 27.19 8.30 -8.68
C ALA A 324 27.25 8.12 -10.23
N VAL A 325 28.31 8.61 -10.88
CA VAL A 325 28.45 8.46 -12.33
C VAL A 325 28.56 6.98 -12.69
N ARG A 326 29.45 6.27 -12.01
CA ARG A 326 29.61 4.83 -12.22
C ARG A 326 28.35 4.04 -11.86
N ALA A 327 27.66 4.40 -10.79
CA ALA A 327 26.40 3.77 -10.42
C ALA A 327 25.35 3.91 -11.54
N TYR A 328 25.19 5.10 -12.10
CA TYR A 328 24.26 5.32 -13.22
C TYR A 328 24.68 4.59 -14.51
N GLU A 329 25.98 4.50 -14.82
CA GLU A 329 26.45 3.67 -15.95
C GLU A 329 26.00 2.22 -15.83
N LEU A 330 26.10 1.63 -14.62
CA LEU A 330 25.66 0.25 -14.37
C LEU A 330 24.14 0.09 -14.51
N VAL A 331 23.38 1.06 -13.99
CA VAL A 331 21.91 1.06 -14.12
C VAL A 331 21.48 1.19 -15.57
N TYR A 332 22.07 2.11 -16.34
CA TYR A 332 21.75 2.28 -17.74
C TYR A 332 22.20 1.09 -18.60
N ALA A 333 23.31 0.45 -18.27
CA ALA A 333 23.71 -0.81 -18.90
C ALA A 333 22.65 -1.92 -18.68
N ALA A 334 22.11 -2.02 -17.46
CA ALA A 334 21.02 -2.96 -17.16
C ALA A 334 19.71 -2.62 -17.91
N LEU A 335 19.48 -1.35 -18.22
CA LEU A 335 18.39 -0.88 -19.09
C LEU A 335 18.62 -1.17 -20.58
N GLY A 336 19.83 -1.61 -20.96
CA GLY A 336 20.19 -1.91 -22.35
C GLY A 336 20.80 -0.73 -23.11
N ALA A 337 21.24 0.31 -22.40
CA ALA A 337 21.98 1.40 -23.04
C ALA A 337 23.35 0.90 -23.55
N PRO A 338 23.83 1.41 -24.73
CA PRO A 338 25.16 1.09 -25.18
C PRO A 338 26.23 1.61 -24.21
N ALA A 339 27.39 0.93 -24.18
CA ALA A 339 28.52 1.42 -23.38
C ALA A 339 28.87 2.87 -23.79
N PRO A 340 29.21 3.75 -22.83
CA PRO A 340 29.62 5.10 -23.17
C PRO A 340 30.83 5.09 -24.11
N ALA A 341 30.85 6.04 -25.06
CA ALA A 341 32.00 6.20 -25.94
C ALA A 341 33.26 6.53 -25.09
N PRO A 342 34.43 6.01 -25.44
CA PRO A 342 35.66 6.37 -24.72
C PRO A 342 35.85 7.88 -24.72
N ALA A 343 36.31 8.42 -23.60
CA ALA A 343 36.57 9.84 -23.48
C ALA A 343 37.56 10.30 -24.58
N PRO A 344 37.32 11.43 -25.22
CA PRO A 344 38.26 11.93 -26.24
C PRO A 344 39.64 12.17 -25.58
N GLY A 345 40.64 11.37 -25.95
CA GLY A 345 42.02 11.54 -25.52
C GLY A 345 42.45 10.68 -24.32
N ALA A 346 41.81 9.54 -24.03
CA ALA A 346 42.31 8.52 -23.09
C ALA A 346 43.33 7.60 -23.77
#